data_d47e4c030f9cff14a47c38468e7a62a0
#
_entry.id   d47e4c030f9cff14a47c38468e7a62a0
#
_cell.length_a   1.000
_cell.length_b   1.000
_cell.length_c   1.000
_cell.angle_alpha   90.00
_cell.angle_beta   90.00
_cell.angle_gamma   90.00
#
_symmetry.space_group_name_H-M   'P 1'
#
loop_
_entity.id
_entity.type
_entity.pdbx_description
1 polymer ?
#
loop_
_entity_poly.entity_id
_entity_poly.type
_entity_poly.pdbx_seq_one_letter_code
_entity_poly.pdbx_strand_id
1 'polypeptide(L)'
;MPMGKYKVCVYAICKNEEQFVDRWMDAVSEADIVVVTDTGSTDGTVETLRARGAVVYTEQITPWRFDTARNLSIDHIPEDVDICVCNDLDEVFRPGWRQKLEDAWQPQHTRARYLFNFSLDQNGNPIRQFTMEKAHRRHGFRWVHPVHEMLAYSGEDAEDVVWVDMVLDHYPDLSKSRGQYLPLLELSAAENPEDDRTAFWLGREYLYKAQYDKAIAELTRHLCLPTAKWAEERCASMRCIASAYQAKGEGEAAKQWLYRAIAECPFVREPYYDMMNLCYRQGDWTLCALMVVSALAITQKSGSYLTEEAAWGASVYDFGAIACYRIGLYAQASEYIQTACSLSPSDKRLQNNLALIRAKVTGEGELER
;
A
#
# COMPACT_ATOMS: atom_id res chain seq x y z
N MET A 1 -25.01 9.53 26.51
CA MET A 1 -23.59 9.70 26.91
C MET A 1 -23.28 11.20 26.91
N PRO A 2 -22.39 11.75 27.73
CA PRO A 2 -21.99 13.14 27.56
C PRO A 2 -21.47 13.32 26.12
N MET A 3 -21.92 14.39 25.45
CA MET A 3 -21.38 14.74 24.13
C MET A 3 -19.86 14.94 24.27
N GLY A 4 -19.08 14.38 23.36
CA GLY A 4 -17.63 14.57 23.31
C GLY A 4 -17.27 16.06 23.12
N LYS A 5 -15.98 16.37 23.19
CA LYS A 5 -15.46 17.74 23.01
C LYS A 5 -15.74 18.27 21.57
N TYR A 6 -15.79 17.37 20.60
CA TYR A 6 -16.05 17.66 19.20
C TYR A 6 -17.21 16.81 18.67
N LYS A 7 -17.97 17.33 17.70
CA LYS A 7 -18.98 16.56 16.98
C LYS A 7 -18.31 15.84 15.80
N VAL A 8 -18.29 14.51 15.85
CA VAL A 8 -17.60 13.67 14.86
C VAL A 8 -18.59 12.92 13.99
N CYS A 9 -18.43 13.04 12.68
CA CYS A 9 -19.17 12.29 11.68
C CYS A 9 -18.26 11.29 10.97
N VAL A 10 -18.64 10.01 10.96
CA VAL A 10 -18.06 9.03 10.05
C VAL A 10 -18.88 9.03 8.76
N TYR A 11 -18.19 9.07 7.60
CA TYR A 11 -18.85 9.03 6.31
C TYR A 11 -18.20 8.00 5.37
N ALA A 12 -19.04 7.41 4.51
CA ALA A 12 -18.63 6.39 3.56
C ALA A 12 -19.40 6.48 2.25
N ILE A 13 -18.87 5.85 1.22
CA ILE A 13 -19.62 5.42 0.04
C ILE A 13 -19.77 3.91 0.06
N CYS A 14 -20.88 3.36 -0.45
CA CYS A 14 -21.06 1.92 -0.52
C CYS A 14 -21.75 1.47 -1.81
N LYS A 15 -21.55 0.19 -2.14
CA LYS A 15 -22.34 -0.53 -3.15
C LYS A 15 -22.19 -2.03 -2.95
N ASN A 16 -23.31 -2.71 -2.61
CA ASN A 16 -23.36 -4.16 -2.39
C ASN A 16 -22.36 -4.63 -1.35
N GLU A 17 -22.50 -4.16 -0.12
CA GLU A 17 -21.57 -4.40 1.00
C GLU A 17 -22.26 -4.93 2.25
N GLU A 18 -23.46 -5.53 2.11
CA GLU A 18 -24.27 -6.03 3.22
C GLU A 18 -23.47 -6.85 4.23
N GLN A 19 -22.55 -7.70 3.76
CA GLN A 19 -21.72 -8.56 4.59
C GLN A 19 -20.80 -7.81 5.57
N PHE A 20 -20.50 -6.54 5.32
CA PHE A 20 -19.60 -5.73 6.15
C PHE A 20 -20.35 -4.82 7.12
N VAL A 21 -21.63 -4.52 6.86
CA VAL A 21 -22.40 -3.48 7.55
C VAL A 21 -22.37 -3.66 9.06
N ASP A 22 -22.68 -4.84 9.58
CA ASP A 22 -22.79 -5.04 11.03
C ASP A 22 -21.47 -4.78 11.75
N ARG A 23 -20.39 -5.38 11.27
CA ARG A 23 -19.04 -5.17 11.83
C ARG A 23 -18.60 -3.71 11.73
N TRP A 24 -18.85 -3.09 10.59
CA TRP A 24 -18.49 -1.70 10.36
C TRP A 24 -19.28 -0.75 11.28
N MET A 25 -20.58 -0.91 11.38
CA MET A 25 -21.42 -0.11 12.27
C MET A 25 -21.05 -0.26 13.74
N ASP A 26 -20.62 -1.46 14.19
CA ASP A 26 -20.07 -1.65 15.53
C ASP A 26 -18.79 -0.83 15.74
N ALA A 27 -17.87 -0.83 14.77
CA ALA A 27 -16.60 -0.12 14.84
C ALA A 27 -16.76 1.40 14.83
N VAL A 28 -17.75 1.93 14.07
CA VAL A 28 -18.00 3.37 13.97
C VAL A 28 -19.04 3.88 14.98
N SER A 29 -19.52 3.03 15.89
CA SER A 29 -20.54 3.36 16.91
C SER A 29 -20.10 4.45 17.91
N GLU A 30 -18.80 4.73 17.98
CA GLU A 30 -18.25 5.83 18.78
C GLU A 30 -18.47 7.22 18.14
N ALA A 31 -18.87 7.32 16.87
CA ALA A 31 -19.19 8.57 16.18
C ALA A 31 -20.55 9.13 16.62
N ASP A 32 -20.73 10.46 16.56
CA ASP A 32 -22.02 11.10 16.83
C ASP A 32 -23.00 10.90 15.68
N ILE A 33 -22.50 10.85 14.44
CA ILE A 33 -23.29 10.69 13.22
C ILE A 33 -22.56 9.75 12.28
N VAL A 34 -23.32 8.88 11.62
CA VAL A 34 -22.82 8.04 10.52
C VAL A 34 -23.62 8.38 9.26
N VAL A 35 -22.93 8.85 8.23
CA VAL A 35 -23.50 9.22 6.91
C VAL A 35 -22.96 8.29 5.85
N VAL A 36 -23.84 7.64 5.10
CA VAL A 36 -23.43 6.74 4.00
C VAL A 36 -24.10 7.16 2.70
N THR A 37 -23.32 7.26 1.65
CA THR A 37 -23.83 7.47 0.29
C THR A 37 -23.81 6.16 -0.46
N ASP A 38 -24.97 5.56 -0.61
CA ASP A 38 -25.17 4.39 -1.44
C ASP A 38 -25.18 4.75 -2.92
N THR A 39 -24.40 4.03 -3.71
CA THR A 39 -24.21 4.29 -5.14
C THR A 39 -24.90 3.25 -6.04
N GLY A 40 -25.99 2.68 -5.53
CA GLY A 40 -26.87 1.75 -6.24
C GLY A 40 -26.68 0.30 -5.82
N SER A 41 -26.77 0.01 -4.51
CA SER A 41 -26.85 -1.34 -3.98
C SER A 41 -28.13 -2.03 -4.41
N THR A 42 -28.05 -3.33 -4.59
CA THR A 42 -29.18 -4.22 -4.96
C THR A 42 -29.38 -5.36 -3.96
N ASP A 43 -28.52 -5.42 -2.94
CA ASP A 43 -28.59 -6.32 -1.78
C ASP A 43 -29.20 -5.61 -0.55
N GLY A 44 -29.10 -6.20 0.63
CA GLY A 44 -29.63 -5.64 1.89
C GLY A 44 -28.75 -4.53 2.51
N THR A 45 -27.75 -3.99 1.81
CA THR A 45 -26.84 -2.97 2.35
C THR A 45 -27.56 -1.76 2.94
N VAL A 46 -28.48 -1.16 2.17
CA VAL A 46 -29.17 0.08 2.56
C VAL A 46 -30.11 -0.15 3.74
N GLU A 47 -30.89 -1.23 3.68
CA GLU A 47 -31.84 -1.61 4.74
C GLU A 47 -31.12 -1.87 6.06
N THR A 48 -30.00 -2.60 6.02
CA THR A 48 -29.21 -2.93 7.21
C THR A 48 -28.53 -1.69 7.80
N LEU A 49 -27.95 -0.82 6.97
CA LEU A 49 -27.37 0.45 7.42
C LEU A 49 -28.39 1.33 8.15
N ARG A 50 -29.58 1.51 7.57
CA ARG A 50 -30.66 2.29 8.19
C ARG A 50 -31.16 1.66 9.48
N ALA A 51 -31.32 0.34 9.53
CA ALA A 51 -31.74 -0.38 10.73
C ALA A 51 -30.70 -0.22 11.87
N ARG A 52 -29.42 -0.06 11.54
CA ARG A 52 -28.33 0.19 12.48
C ARG A 52 -28.16 1.68 12.83
N GLY A 53 -28.94 2.59 12.29
CA GLY A 53 -28.98 4.01 12.64
C GLY A 53 -28.11 4.93 11.76
N ALA A 54 -27.56 4.45 10.65
CA ALA A 54 -26.89 5.29 9.68
C ALA A 54 -27.91 6.16 8.90
N VAL A 55 -27.50 7.39 8.58
CA VAL A 55 -28.21 8.25 7.63
C VAL A 55 -27.73 7.87 6.23
N VAL A 56 -28.63 7.29 5.42
CA VAL A 56 -28.28 6.78 4.10
C VAL A 56 -28.93 7.59 3.00
N TYR A 57 -28.10 8.18 2.15
CA TYR A 57 -28.46 8.83 0.89
C TYR A 57 -28.20 7.88 -0.27
N THR A 58 -29.04 7.93 -1.30
CA THR A 58 -28.87 7.10 -2.50
C THR A 58 -28.64 8.01 -3.70
N GLU A 59 -27.49 7.82 -4.38
CA GLU A 59 -27.04 8.65 -5.48
C GLU A 59 -26.70 7.80 -6.70
N GLN A 60 -27.06 8.28 -7.89
CA GLN A 60 -26.66 7.68 -9.15
C GLN A 60 -25.60 8.54 -9.83
N ILE A 61 -24.40 7.98 -10.02
CA ILE A 61 -23.27 8.70 -10.57
C ILE A 61 -22.94 8.15 -11.96
N THR A 62 -23.11 9.02 -12.97
CA THR A 62 -22.87 8.68 -14.36
C THR A 62 -22.14 9.83 -15.09
N PRO A 63 -20.95 9.62 -15.67
CA PRO A 63 -20.12 8.41 -15.55
C PRO A 63 -19.62 8.19 -14.13
N TRP A 64 -19.29 6.93 -13.78
CA TRP A 64 -18.78 6.59 -12.47
C TRP A 64 -17.44 7.25 -12.17
N ARG A 65 -17.31 7.83 -10.96
CA ARG A 65 -16.10 8.43 -10.41
C ARG A 65 -16.11 8.31 -8.90
N PHE A 66 -15.00 7.88 -8.30
CA PHE A 66 -14.91 7.78 -6.84
C PHE A 66 -14.87 9.14 -6.16
N ASP A 67 -14.12 10.11 -6.70
CA ASP A 67 -14.06 11.48 -6.16
C ASP A 67 -15.45 12.14 -6.12
N THR A 68 -16.25 11.99 -7.16
CA THR A 68 -17.62 12.50 -7.20
C THR A 68 -18.49 11.84 -6.11
N ALA A 69 -18.42 10.51 -5.97
CA ALA A 69 -19.17 9.78 -4.94
C ALA A 69 -18.79 10.26 -3.52
N ARG A 70 -17.50 10.37 -3.24
CA ARG A 70 -17.02 10.82 -1.91
C ARG A 70 -17.32 12.29 -1.65
N ASN A 71 -17.30 13.14 -2.67
CA ASN A 71 -17.68 14.55 -2.52
C ASN A 71 -19.17 14.71 -2.22
N LEU A 72 -20.04 13.96 -2.88
CA LEU A 72 -21.45 13.91 -2.52
C LEU A 72 -21.64 13.45 -1.07
N SER A 73 -20.86 12.46 -0.62
CA SER A 73 -20.90 12.01 0.77
C SER A 73 -20.46 13.10 1.76
N ILE A 74 -19.44 13.92 1.43
CA ILE A 74 -19.07 15.11 2.21
C ILE A 74 -20.22 16.12 2.24
N ASP A 75 -20.87 16.37 1.10
CA ASP A 75 -21.94 17.36 0.99
C ASP A 75 -23.18 17.00 1.84
N HIS A 76 -23.40 15.72 2.10
CA HIS A 76 -24.44 15.22 2.99
C HIS A 76 -24.13 15.37 4.50
N ILE A 77 -22.89 15.65 4.88
CA ILE A 77 -22.52 15.82 6.29
C ILE A 77 -23.10 17.12 6.82
N PRO A 78 -23.74 17.13 8.00
CA PRO A 78 -24.26 18.38 8.62
C PRO A 78 -23.18 19.44 8.81
N GLU A 79 -23.59 20.70 8.68
CA GLU A 79 -22.68 21.87 8.78
C GLU A 79 -22.07 22.05 10.19
N ASP A 80 -22.74 21.57 11.22
CA ASP A 80 -22.34 21.68 12.61
C ASP A 80 -21.41 20.54 13.09
N VAL A 81 -20.88 19.74 12.17
CA VAL A 81 -19.84 18.73 12.44
C VAL A 81 -18.47 19.39 12.51
N ASP A 82 -17.66 19.01 13.50
CA ASP A 82 -16.29 19.51 13.66
C ASP A 82 -15.28 18.66 12.89
N ILE A 83 -15.38 17.32 13.02
CA ILE A 83 -14.44 16.36 12.45
C ILE A 83 -15.19 15.34 11.60
N CYS A 84 -14.73 15.16 10.38
CA CYS A 84 -15.21 14.17 9.42
C CYS A 84 -14.18 13.04 9.31
N VAL A 85 -14.63 11.79 9.35
CA VAL A 85 -13.77 10.62 9.20
C VAL A 85 -14.29 9.76 8.05
N CYS A 86 -13.55 9.72 6.93
CA CYS A 86 -13.87 8.80 5.84
C CYS A 86 -13.40 7.40 6.20
N ASN A 87 -14.34 6.44 6.13
CA ASN A 87 -14.07 5.06 6.51
C ASN A 87 -14.88 4.11 5.63
N ASP A 88 -14.22 3.34 4.80
CA ASP A 88 -14.88 2.41 3.89
C ASP A 88 -15.45 1.20 4.68
N LEU A 89 -16.50 0.52 4.18
CA LEU A 89 -17.21 -0.51 4.94
C LEU A 89 -16.37 -1.77 5.22
N ASP A 90 -15.31 -1.96 4.49
CA ASP A 90 -14.33 -3.03 4.72
C ASP A 90 -13.15 -2.60 5.63
N GLU A 91 -13.20 -1.38 6.18
CA GLU A 91 -12.22 -0.83 7.12
C GLU A 91 -12.83 -0.75 8.54
N VAL A 92 -12.08 -1.17 9.56
CA VAL A 92 -12.55 -1.31 10.95
C VAL A 92 -11.60 -0.60 11.90
N PHE A 93 -12.06 0.46 12.54
CA PHE A 93 -11.30 1.10 13.62
C PHE A 93 -11.23 0.19 14.86
N ARG A 94 -10.05 0.15 15.49
CA ARG A 94 -9.91 -0.49 16.79
C ARG A 94 -10.59 0.33 17.88
N PRO A 95 -11.19 -0.31 18.90
CA PRO A 95 -11.95 0.39 19.95
C PRO A 95 -11.16 1.52 20.64
N GLY A 96 -11.87 2.61 21.00
CA GLY A 96 -11.30 3.80 21.64
C GLY A 96 -10.69 4.80 20.64
N TRP A 97 -10.90 4.62 19.35
CA TRP A 97 -10.40 5.53 18.31
C TRP A 97 -10.92 6.96 18.48
N ARG A 98 -12.19 7.10 18.87
CA ARG A 98 -12.84 8.39 19.09
C ARG A 98 -12.15 9.19 20.18
N GLN A 99 -11.91 8.58 21.34
CA GLN A 99 -11.25 9.25 22.46
C GLN A 99 -9.83 9.67 22.09
N LYS A 100 -9.08 8.82 21.41
CA LYS A 100 -7.72 9.14 20.94
C LYS A 100 -7.72 10.30 19.95
N LEU A 101 -8.72 10.35 19.04
CA LEU A 101 -8.89 11.47 18.12
C LEU A 101 -9.16 12.78 18.86
N GLU A 102 -10.08 12.79 19.81
CA GLU A 102 -10.43 13.97 20.61
C GLU A 102 -9.30 14.47 21.49
N ASP A 103 -8.52 13.56 22.08
CA ASP A 103 -7.38 13.90 22.94
C ASP A 103 -6.26 14.59 22.14
N ALA A 104 -6.03 14.16 20.91
CA ALA A 104 -5.00 14.70 20.02
C ALA A 104 -5.46 15.97 19.29
N TRP A 105 -6.76 16.07 18.95
CA TRP A 105 -7.27 17.14 18.12
C TRP A 105 -7.33 18.50 18.84
N GLN A 106 -6.87 19.55 18.15
CA GLN A 106 -6.98 20.95 18.57
C GLN A 106 -7.64 21.79 17.46
N PRO A 107 -8.23 22.96 17.76
CA PRO A 107 -8.96 23.77 16.78
C PRO A 107 -8.16 24.18 15.54
N GLN A 108 -6.82 24.30 15.63
CA GLN A 108 -5.96 24.64 14.52
C GLN A 108 -5.71 23.46 13.57
N HIS A 109 -5.87 22.20 14.04
CA HIS A 109 -5.60 21.05 13.20
C HIS A 109 -6.64 20.93 12.08
N THR A 110 -6.16 20.59 10.91
CA THR A 110 -6.99 20.43 9.71
C THR A 110 -7.22 18.96 9.39
N ARG A 111 -6.24 18.08 9.70
CA ARG A 111 -6.24 16.67 9.35
C ARG A 111 -5.56 15.83 10.43
N ALA A 112 -5.98 14.58 10.57
CA ALA A 112 -5.32 13.59 11.41
C ALA A 112 -4.61 12.52 10.57
N ARG A 113 -3.39 12.15 11.02
CA ARG A 113 -2.59 11.03 10.50
C ARG A 113 -2.59 9.90 11.52
N TYR A 114 -2.81 8.68 11.06
CA TYR A 114 -2.90 7.49 11.89
C TYR A 114 -2.42 6.22 11.18
N LEU A 115 -2.31 5.11 11.92
CA LEU A 115 -1.88 3.83 11.37
C LEU A 115 -3.00 3.12 10.61
N PHE A 116 -2.66 2.60 9.43
CA PHE A 116 -3.52 1.77 8.61
C PHE A 116 -2.88 0.41 8.35
N ASN A 117 -3.53 -0.64 8.80
CA ASN A 117 -3.15 -2.03 8.54
C ASN A 117 -3.81 -2.47 7.23
N PHE A 118 -3.10 -2.33 6.12
CA PHE A 118 -3.61 -2.67 4.79
C PHE A 118 -3.86 -4.17 4.61
N SER A 119 -3.07 -5.02 5.27
CA SER A 119 -3.27 -6.47 5.30
C SER A 119 -2.83 -7.04 6.64
N LEU A 120 -3.54 -8.08 7.09
CA LEU A 120 -3.34 -8.76 8.36
C LEU A 120 -3.04 -10.25 8.11
N ASP A 121 -2.29 -10.87 9.02
CA ASP A 121 -2.13 -12.32 9.07
C ASP A 121 -3.35 -12.99 9.72
N GLN A 122 -3.32 -14.33 9.79
CA GLN A 122 -4.40 -15.12 10.40
C GLN A 122 -4.62 -14.83 11.91
N ASN A 123 -3.64 -14.22 12.56
CA ASN A 123 -3.69 -13.86 13.98
C ASN A 123 -4.07 -12.38 14.20
N GLY A 124 -4.32 -11.62 13.12
CA GLY A 124 -4.63 -10.19 13.17
C GLY A 124 -3.41 -9.28 13.31
N ASN A 125 -2.19 -9.80 13.11
CA ASN A 125 -0.99 -8.97 13.09
C ASN A 125 -0.81 -8.30 11.73
N PRO A 126 -0.33 -7.05 11.68
CA PRO A 126 -0.13 -6.35 10.41
C PRO A 126 0.99 -7.01 9.59
N ILE A 127 0.67 -7.41 8.36
CA ILE A 127 1.64 -7.79 7.33
C ILE A 127 2.13 -6.55 6.60
N ARG A 128 1.21 -5.65 6.24
CA ARG A 128 1.51 -4.39 5.57
C ARG A 128 0.81 -3.25 6.27
N GLN A 129 1.60 -2.27 6.72
CA GLN A 129 1.12 -1.12 7.48
C GLN A 129 1.73 0.16 6.91
N PHE A 130 0.95 1.22 6.85
CA PHE A 130 1.39 2.57 6.53
C PHE A 130 0.47 3.61 7.18
N THR A 131 0.75 4.89 7.00
CA THR A 131 -0.06 5.96 7.56
C THR A 131 -1.20 6.35 6.61
N MET A 132 -2.36 6.71 7.19
CA MET A 132 -3.55 7.18 6.50
C MET A 132 -3.97 8.54 7.05
N GLU A 133 -4.63 9.34 6.19
CA GLU A 133 -5.03 10.71 6.49
C GLU A 133 -6.46 10.99 6.00
N LYS A 134 -7.43 10.14 6.39
CA LYS A 134 -8.84 10.28 5.99
C LYS A 134 -9.73 10.94 7.07
N ALA A 135 -9.16 11.44 8.18
CA ALA A 135 -9.88 12.19 9.19
C ALA A 135 -9.50 13.68 9.07
N HIS A 136 -10.49 14.57 8.95
CA HIS A 136 -10.29 15.97 8.62
C HIS A 136 -11.37 16.87 9.20
N ARG A 137 -11.12 18.19 9.31
CA ARG A 137 -12.14 19.15 9.67
C ARG A 137 -13.25 19.24 8.62
N ARG A 138 -14.44 19.72 9.01
CA ARG A 138 -15.63 19.74 8.14
C ARG A 138 -15.41 20.49 6.82
N HIS A 139 -14.66 21.57 6.82
CA HIS A 139 -14.52 22.47 5.67
C HIS A 139 -13.09 22.50 5.11
N GLY A 140 -12.98 22.92 3.85
CA GLY A 140 -11.69 23.09 3.16
C GLY A 140 -11.15 21.81 2.54
N PHE A 141 -11.92 20.72 2.47
CA PHE A 141 -11.51 19.46 1.90
C PHE A 141 -12.42 18.99 0.76
N ARG A 142 -11.80 18.45 -0.28
CA ARG A 142 -12.48 17.77 -1.40
C ARG A 142 -11.65 16.58 -1.88
N TRP A 143 -12.34 15.54 -2.29
CA TRP A 143 -11.73 14.42 -2.96
C TRP A 143 -11.45 14.76 -4.42
N VAL A 144 -10.27 14.41 -4.89
CA VAL A 144 -9.80 14.61 -6.26
C VAL A 144 -9.33 13.30 -6.85
N HIS A 145 -9.31 13.20 -8.17
CA HIS A 145 -9.06 12.03 -9.00
C HIS A 145 -10.19 11.00 -9.06
N PRO A 146 -10.55 10.54 -10.26
CA PRO A 146 -11.68 9.62 -10.47
C PRO A 146 -11.44 8.21 -9.87
N VAL A 147 -10.18 7.87 -9.59
CA VAL A 147 -9.75 6.64 -8.93
C VAL A 147 -8.42 6.88 -8.21
N HIS A 148 -8.10 6.08 -7.18
CA HIS A 148 -7.00 6.35 -6.25
C HIS A 148 -7.07 7.77 -5.68
N GLU A 149 -8.28 8.15 -5.38
CA GLU A 149 -8.67 9.48 -4.96
C GLU A 149 -7.90 9.95 -3.72
N MET A 150 -7.60 11.23 -3.69
CA MET A 150 -6.95 11.91 -2.59
C MET A 150 -7.87 12.95 -1.98
N LEU A 151 -7.81 13.10 -0.67
CA LEU A 151 -8.45 14.17 0.05
C LEU A 151 -7.54 15.42 -0.03
N ALA A 152 -7.88 16.36 -0.91
CA ALA A 152 -7.14 17.59 -1.12
C ALA A 152 -7.64 18.69 -0.17
N TYR A 153 -6.69 19.45 0.38
CA TYR A 153 -6.97 20.63 1.18
C TYR A 153 -6.92 21.90 0.32
N SER A 154 -7.94 22.75 0.45
CA SER A 154 -8.06 24.00 -0.28
C SER A 154 -8.51 25.16 0.63
N GLY A 155 -8.28 25.05 1.95
CA GLY A 155 -8.56 26.11 2.91
C GLY A 155 -7.61 27.31 2.75
N GLU A 156 -7.93 28.44 3.38
CA GLU A 156 -7.14 29.67 3.31
C GLU A 156 -5.90 29.62 4.21
N ASP A 157 -5.95 28.86 5.30
CA ASP A 157 -4.85 28.64 6.25
C ASP A 157 -3.94 27.49 5.81
N ALA A 158 -2.76 27.41 6.41
CA ALA A 158 -1.84 26.29 6.18
C ALA A 158 -2.44 24.98 6.70
N GLU A 159 -2.24 23.89 5.97
CA GLU A 159 -2.64 22.56 6.44
C GLU A 159 -1.81 22.16 7.68
N ASP A 160 -2.49 21.78 8.76
CA ASP A 160 -1.88 21.33 10.02
C ASP A 160 -2.34 19.90 10.33
N VAL A 161 -1.38 18.95 10.29
CA VAL A 161 -1.63 17.52 10.40
C VAL A 161 -1.20 17.01 11.76
N VAL A 162 -2.15 16.52 12.56
CA VAL A 162 -1.87 15.93 13.87
C VAL A 162 -1.72 14.41 13.79
N TRP A 163 -0.76 13.86 14.52
CA TRP A 163 -0.66 12.42 14.73
C TRP A 163 -1.65 11.95 15.79
N VAL A 164 -2.39 10.88 15.48
CA VAL A 164 -3.34 10.23 16.40
C VAL A 164 -2.97 8.75 16.55
N ASP A 165 -2.84 8.28 17.77
CA ASP A 165 -2.56 6.87 18.06
C ASP A 165 -3.81 5.99 17.92
N MET A 166 -4.47 6.08 16.79
CA MET A 166 -5.56 5.18 16.40
C MET A 166 -5.15 4.27 15.25
N VAL A 167 -5.80 3.13 15.14
CA VAL A 167 -5.46 2.09 14.16
C VAL A 167 -6.70 1.70 13.40
N LEU A 168 -6.57 1.65 12.08
CA LEU A 168 -7.58 1.20 11.14
C LEU A 168 -7.13 -0.12 10.50
N ASP A 169 -7.92 -1.18 10.65
CA ASP A 169 -7.68 -2.50 10.06
C ASP A 169 -8.53 -2.67 8.79
N HIS A 170 -7.95 -3.19 7.71
CA HIS A 170 -8.63 -3.41 6.44
C HIS A 170 -8.91 -4.90 6.20
N TYR A 171 -10.14 -5.19 5.81
CA TYR A 171 -10.65 -6.54 5.53
C TYR A 171 -11.24 -6.59 4.12
N PRO A 172 -10.40 -6.62 3.08
CA PRO A 172 -10.83 -6.40 1.70
C PRO A 172 -11.80 -7.46 1.18
N ASP A 173 -12.76 -7.03 0.37
CA ASP A 173 -13.58 -7.94 -0.43
C ASP A 173 -12.80 -8.41 -1.66
N LEU A 174 -12.27 -9.62 -1.59
CA LEU A 174 -11.50 -10.22 -2.67
C LEU A 174 -12.35 -10.60 -3.90
N SER A 175 -13.68 -10.58 -3.78
CA SER A 175 -14.60 -10.86 -4.89
C SER A 175 -14.83 -9.67 -5.81
N LYS A 176 -14.54 -8.44 -5.36
CA LYS A 176 -14.75 -7.21 -6.14
C LYS A 176 -13.80 -7.10 -7.31
N SER A 177 -14.35 -6.90 -8.49
CA SER A 177 -13.58 -6.67 -9.71
C SER A 177 -12.92 -5.28 -9.70
N ARG A 178 -11.63 -5.23 -10.04
CA ARG A 178 -10.88 -3.98 -10.28
C ARG A 178 -10.89 -3.54 -11.76
N GLY A 179 -11.78 -4.12 -12.57
CA GLY A 179 -11.84 -3.88 -14.02
C GLY A 179 -12.07 -2.42 -14.42
N GLN A 180 -12.70 -1.64 -13.57
CA GLN A 180 -12.99 -0.21 -13.80
C GLN A 180 -11.77 0.72 -13.58
N TYR A 181 -10.67 0.25 -12.97
CA TYR A 181 -9.55 1.11 -12.59
C TYR A 181 -8.81 1.68 -13.78
N LEU A 182 -8.50 0.84 -14.78
CA LEU A 182 -7.73 1.29 -15.95
C LEU A 182 -8.46 2.41 -16.73
N PRO A 183 -9.74 2.31 -17.10
CA PRO A 183 -10.45 3.40 -17.76
C PRO A 183 -10.49 4.70 -16.94
N LEU A 184 -10.62 4.59 -15.62
CA LEU A 184 -10.64 5.76 -14.74
C LEU A 184 -9.25 6.42 -14.59
N LEU A 185 -8.18 5.64 -14.62
CA LEU A 185 -6.81 6.18 -14.64
C LEU A 185 -6.49 6.84 -15.99
N GLU A 186 -6.92 6.25 -17.10
CA GLU A 186 -6.79 6.87 -18.43
C GLU A 186 -7.58 8.20 -18.49
N LEU A 187 -8.78 8.25 -17.91
CA LEU A 187 -9.55 9.49 -17.78
C LEU A 187 -8.80 10.53 -16.93
N SER A 188 -8.31 10.14 -15.74
CA SER A 188 -7.56 11.02 -14.84
C SER A 188 -6.33 11.62 -15.52
N ALA A 189 -5.57 10.81 -16.27
CA ALA A 189 -4.41 11.28 -17.01
C ALA A 189 -4.78 12.23 -18.17
N ALA A 190 -5.94 12.04 -18.79
CA ALA A 190 -6.44 12.94 -19.83
C ALA A 190 -6.92 14.28 -19.25
N GLU A 191 -7.53 14.28 -18.07
CA GLU A 191 -7.99 15.48 -17.37
C GLU A 191 -6.81 16.32 -16.83
N ASN A 192 -5.78 15.66 -16.31
CA ASN A 192 -4.59 16.33 -15.77
C ASN A 192 -3.30 15.63 -16.20
N PRO A 193 -2.76 15.94 -17.40
CA PRO A 193 -1.55 15.31 -17.92
C PRO A 193 -0.28 15.59 -17.11
N GLU A 194 -0.26 16.67 -16.32
CA GLU A 194 0.90 17.07 -15.50
C GLU A 194 0.89 16.45 -14.10
N ASP A 195 -0.12 15.63 -13.77
CA ASP A 195 -0.22 14.97 -12.48
C ASP A 195 0.67 13.71 -12.43
N ASP A 196 1.74 13.79 -11.65
CA ASP A 196 2.71 12.71 -11.47
C ASP A 196 2.11 11.50 -10.78
N ARG A 197 1.25 11.70 -9.78
CA ARG A 197 0.57 10.61 -9.08
C ARG A 197 -0.26 9.76 -10.06
N THR A 198 -1.08 10.39 -10.88
CA THR A 198 -1.88 9.68 -11.89
C THR A 198 -0.99 8.94 -12.88
N ALA A 199 0.10 9.55 -13.36
CA ALA A 199 1.05 8.93 -14.26
C ALA A 199 1.67 7.65 -13.65
N PHE A 200 2.06 7.71 -12.39
CA PHE A 200 2.58 6.55 -11.65
C PHE A 200 1.56 5.41 -11.55
N TRP A 201 0.33 5.71 -11.11
CA TRP A 201 -0.71 4.70 -10.94
C TRP A 201 -1.16 4.09 -12.28
N LEU A 202 -1.29 4.90 -13.33
CA LEU A 202 -1.64 4.44 -14.67
C LEU A 202 -0.56 3.50 -15.23
N GLY A 203 0.71 3.88 -15.10
CA GLY A 203 1.82 3.05 -15.53
C GLY A 203 1.87 1.70 -14.81
N ARG A 204 1.59 1.68 -13.51
CA ARG A 204 1.47 0.43 -12.73
C ARG A 204 0.28 -0.42 -13.17
N GLU A 205 -0.86 0.20 -13.43
CA GLU A 205 -2.05 -0.55 -13.89
C GLU A 205 -1.80 -1.16 -15.29
N TYR A 206 -1.14 -0.45 -16.19
CA TYR A 206 -0.69 -1.03 -17.46
C TYR A 206 0.23 -2.25 -17.26
N LEU A 207 1.16 -2.18 -16.30
CA LEU A 207 2.03 -3.32 -15.96
C LEU A 207 1.21 -4.51 -15.46
N TYR A 208 0.26 -4.31 -14.55
CA TYR A 208 -0.62 -5.37 -14.03
C TYR A 208 -1.50 -6.00 -15.10
N LYS A 209 -1.89 -5.22 -16.12
CA LYS A 209 -2.64 -5.71 -17.28
C LYS A 209 -1.73 -6.28 -18.39
N ALA A 210 -0.43 -6.47 -18.11
CA ALA A 210 0.58 -6.95 -19.07
C ALA A 210 0.69 -6.10 -20.35
N GLN A 211 0.32 -4.82 -20.28
CA GLN A 211 0.48 -3.85 -21.36
C GLN A 211 1.86 -3.18 -21.24
N TYR A 212 2.94 -3.96 -21.39
CA TYR A 212 4.30 -3.59 -21.02
C TYR A 212 4.81 -2.33 -21.73
N ASP A 213 4.56 -2.16 -23.03
CA ASP A 213 5.02 -0.98 -23.76
C ASP A 213 4.33 0.31 -23.27
N LYS A 214 3.04 0.23 -22.98
CA LYS A 214 2.32 1.36 -22.37
C LYS A 214 2.82 1.65 -20.95
N ALA A 215 3.09 0.63 -20.16
CA ALA A 215 3.64 0.78 -18.81
C ALA A 215 5.00 1.49 -18.85
N ILE A 216 5.90 1.07 -19.73
CA ILE A 216 7.22 1.70 -19.90
C ILE A 216 7.07 3.16 -20.34
N ALA A 217 6.22 3.44 -21.32
CA ALA A 217 6.00 4.79 -21.82
C ALA A 217 5.47 5.73 -20.71
N GLU A 218 4.43 5.28 -20.00
CA GLU A 218 3.77 6.09 -18.98
C GLU A 218 4.65 6.31 -17.75
N LEU A 219 5.34 5.28 -17.26
CA LEU A 219 6.27 5.41 -16.13
C LEU A 219 7.50 6.25 -16.51
N THR A 220 7.94 6.22 -17.78
CA THR A 220 8.99 7.12 -18.27
C THR A 220 8.48 8.56 -18.29
N ARG A 221 7.21 8.78 -18.71
CA ARG A 221 6.56 10.10 -18.63
C ARG A 221 6.52 10.60 -17.20
N HIS A 222 6.07 9.77 -16.24
CA HIS A 222 6.10 10.10 -14.80
C HIS A 222 7.48 10.62 -14.37
N LEU A 223 8.56 9.90 -14.70
CA LEU A 223 9.92 10.28 -14.32
C LEU A 223 10.37 11.64 -14.90
N CYS A 224 9.74 12.10 -15.99
CA CYS A 224 10.03 13.38 -16.65
C CYS A 224 9.16 14.55 -16.12
N LEU A 225 8.10 14.28 -15.36
CA LEU A 225 7.24 15.34 -14.82
C LEU A 225 7.97 16.17 -13.75
N PRO A 226 7.86 17.51 -13.81
CA PRO A 226 8.53 18.39 -12.83
C PRO A 226 8.01 18.22 -11.40
N THR A 227 6.79 17.73 -11.23
CA THR A 227 6.13 17.45 -9.96
C THR A 227 6.58 16.14 -9.32
N ALA A 228 7.05 15.16 -10.10
CA ALA A 228 7.52 13.85 -9.65
C ALA A 228 8.86 13.97 -8.89
N LYS A 229 8.81 14.45 -7.65
CA LYS A 229 9.99 14.72 -6.81
C LYS A 229 10.22 13.70 -5.71
N TRP A 230 9.24 12.87 -5.41
CA TRP A 230 9.36 11.88 -4.35
C TRP A 230 10.21 10.69 -4.81
N ALA A 231 11.44 10.62 -4.25
CA ALA A 231 12.45 9.66 -4.69
C ALA A 231 11.99 8.19 -4.61
N GLU A 232 11.23 7.82 -3.58
CA GLU A 232 10.72 6.45 -3.44
C GLU A 232 9.71 6.09 -4.55
N GLU A 233 8.84 7.01 -4.96
CA GLU A 233 7.88 6.78 -6.03
C GLU A 233 8.56 6.74 -7.40
N ARG A 234 9.57 7.60 -7.62
CA ARG A 234 10.43 7.56 -8.81
C ARG A 234 11.19 6.24 -8.90
N CYS A 235 11.75 5.78 -7.78
CA CYS A 235 12.39 4.48 -7.68
C CYS A 235 11.40 3.34 -8.00
N ALA A 236 10.18 3.39 -7.46
CA ALA A 236 9.13 2.41 -7.75
C ALA A 236 8.76 2.40 -9.24
N SER A 237 8.70 3.56 -9.91
CA SER A 237 8.51 3.65 -11.36
C SER A 237 9.63 2.95 -12.13
N MET A 238 10.89 3.18 -11.76
CA MET A 238 12.04 2.52 -12.40
C MET A 238 12.03 1.01 -12.18
N ARG A 239 11.63 0.53 -11.01
CA ARG A 239 11.42 -0.88 -10.69
C ARG A 239 10.32 -1.50 -11.55
N CYS A 240 9.18 -0.80 -11.71
CA CYS A 240 8.08 -1.23 -12.57
C CYS A 240 8.50 -1.29 -14.04
N ILE A 241 9.28 -0.34 -14.53
CA ILE A 241 9.85 -0.36 -15.89
C ILE A 241 10.78 -1.57 -16.05
N ALA A 242 11.64 -1.84 -15.06
CA ALA A 242 12.51 -3.02 -15.08
C ALA A 242 11.71 -4.32 -15.13
N SER A 243 10.62 -4.41 -14.34
CA SER A 243 9.72 -5.56 -14.36
C SER A 243 9.06 -5.75 -15.74
N ALA A 244 8.63 -4.67 -16.39
CA ALA A 244 8.08 -4.72 -17.74
C ALA A 244 9.11 -5.24 -18.77
N TYR A 245 10.36 -4.75 -18.74
CA TYR A 245 11.44 -5.26 -19.58
C TYR A 245 11.77 -6.72 -19.31
N GLN A 246 11.77 -7.12 -18.03
CA GLN A 246 11.98 -8.52 -17.65
C GLN A 246 10.88 -9.43 -18.22
N ALA A 247 9.62 -8.99 -18.15
CA ALA A 247 8.49 -9.74 -18.70
C ALA A 247 8.55 -9.86 -20.25
N LYS A 248 9.18 -8.89 -20.91
CA LYS A 248 9.47 -8.92 -22.37
C LYS A 248 10.70 -9.76 -22.73
N GLY A 249 11.46 -10.27 -21.75
CA GLY A 249 12.70 -11.02 -21.99
C GLY A 249 13.94 -10.13 -22.20
N GLU A 250 13.82 -8.82 -21.97
CA GLU A 250 14.88 -7.83 -22.18
C GLU A 250 15.68 -7.60 -20.88
N GLY A 251 16.36 -8.64 -20.41
CA GLY A 251 17.01 -8.68 -19.09
C GLY A 251 18.09 -7.59 -18.88
N GLU A 252 18.86 -7.23 -19.91
CA GLU A 252 19.88 -6.17 -19.79
C GLU A 252 19.23 -4.79 -19.62
N ALA A 253 18.15 -4.50 -20.34
CA ALA A 253 17.40 -3.27 -20.14
C ALA A 253 16.80 -3.21 -18.72
N ALA A 254 16.24 -4.31 -18.24
CA ALA A 254 15.76 -4.43 -16.86
C ALA A 254 16.86 -4.11 -15.84
N LYS A 255 18.06 -4.70 -16.03
CA LYS A 255 19.22 -4.49 -15.16
C LYS A 255 19.65 -3.01 -15.10
N GLN A 256 19.67 -2.35 -16.25
CA GLN A 256 20.00 -0.90 -16.30
C GLN A 256 18.98 -0.04 -15.56
N TRP A 257 17.68 -0.36 -15.65
CA TRP A 257 16.67 0.36 -14.90
C TRP A 257 16.75 0.12 -13.39
N LEU A 258 17.12 -1.08 -12.97
CA LEU A 258 17.35 -1.37 -11.55
C LEU A 258 18.59 -0.64 -11.00
N TYR A 259 19.65 -0.48 -11.78
CA TYR A 259 20.78 0.38 -11.37
C TYR A 259 20.36 1.84 -11.18
N ARG A 260 19.50 2.37 -12.07
CA ARG A 260 18.92 3.71 -11.90
C ARG A 260 18.07 3.80 -10.65
N ALA A 261 17.23 2.80 -10.38
CA ALA A 261 16.39 2.74 -9.19
C ALA A 261 17.22 2.73 -7.90
N ILE A 262 18.33 1.97 -7.86
CA ILE A 262 19.28 1.96 -6.74
C ILE A 262 19.94 3.34 -6.57
N ALA A 263 20.33 3.98 -7.65
CA ALA A 263 20.96 5.31 -7.60
C ALA A 263 19.95 6.40 -7.18
N GLU A 264 18.69 6.30 -7.58
CA GLU A 264 17.62 7.24 -7.20
C GLU A 264 17.31 7.17 -5.71
N CYS A 265 17.23 5.94 -5.16
CA CYS A 265 16.79 5.72 -3.79
C CYS A 265 17.65 4.64 -3.09
N PRO A 266 18.95 4.93 -2.77
CA PRO A 266 19.87 3.94 -2.25
C PRO A 266 19.60 3.50 -0.81
N PHE A 267 18.65 4.13 -0.13
CA PHE A 267 18.31 3.90 1.27
C PHE A 267 17.05 3.04 1.48
N VAL A 268 16.49 2.43 0.41
CA VAL A 268 15.42 1.44 0.49
C VAL A 268 15.88 0.10 -0.08
N ARG A 269 15.36 -1.03 0.44
CA ARG A 269 15.82 -2.37 0.04
C ARG A 269 15.22 -2.88 -1.27
N GLU A 270 14.10 -2.37 -1.67
CA GLU A 270 13.27 -2.87 -2.76
C GLU A 270 14.01 -2.96 -4.11
N PRO A 271 14.76 -1.94 -4.58
CA PRO A 271 15.48 -2.06 -5.86
C PRO A 271 16.64 -3.08 -5.80
N TYR A 272 17.28 -3.25 -4.65
CA TYR A 272 18.29 -4.30 -4.46
C TYR A 272 17.64 -5.69 -4.49
N TYR A 273 16.47 -5.83 -3.88
CA TYR A 273 15.70 -7.08 -3.89
C TYR A 273 15.28 -7.48 -5.32
N ASP A 274 14.81 -6.53 -6.11
CA ASP A 274 14.48 -6.80 -7.52
C ASP A 274 15.72 -7.18 -8.32
N MET A 275 16.87 -6.54 -8.05
CA MET A 275 18.14 -6.92 -8.67
C MET A 275 18.57 -8.34 -8.26
N MET A 276 18.40 -8.74 -6.99
CA MET A 276 18.66 -10.13 -6.55
C MET A 276 17.82 -11.13 -7.34
N ASN A 277 16.51 -10.84 -7.50
CA ASN A 277 15.61 -11.69 -8.30
C ASN A 277 16.08 -11.83 -9.75
N LEU A 278 16.49 -10.72 -10.37
CA LEU A 278 17.00 -10.73 -11.74
C LEU A 278 18.31 -11.53 -11.85
N CYS A 279 19.26 -11.26 -10.97
CA CYS A 279 20.54 -11.96 -10.92
C CYS A 279 20.38 -13.46 -10.66
N TYR A 280 19.48 -13.85 -9.76
CA TYR A 280 19.17 -15.25 -9.49
C TYR A 280 18.68 -15.97 -10.77
N ARG A 281 17.77 -15.36 -11.53
CA ARG A 281 17.25 -15.94 -12.79
C ARG A 281 18.32 -16.02 -13.87
N GLN A 282 19.29 -15.09 -13.89
CA GLN A 282 20.39 -15.06 -14.85
C GLN A 282 21.60 -15.89 -14.42
N GLY A 283 21.65 -16.37 -13.17
CA GLY A 283 22.82 -17.08 -12.63
C GLY A 283 24.00 -16.15 -12.30
N ASP A 284 23.78 -14.84 -12.18
CA ASP A 284 24.82 -13.87 -11.79
C ASP A 284 24.95 -13.85 -10.26
N TRP A 285 25.57 -14.92 -9.73
CA TRP A 285 25.66 -15.15 -8.31
C TRP A 285 26.53 -14.12 -7.56
N THR A 286 27.55 -13.60 -8.23
CA THR A 286 28.44 -12.60 -7.65
C THR A 286 27.70 -11.27 -7.42
N LEU A 287 26.98 -10.81 -8.43
CA LEU A 287 26.18 -9.59 -8.28
C LEU A 287 25.02 -9.80 -7.31
N CYS A 288 24.40 -11.00 -7.32
CA CYS A 288 23.35 -11.34 -6.35
C CYS A 288 23.86 -11.20 -4.90
N ALA A 289 25.01 -11.79 -4.59
CA ALA A 289 25.64 -11.70 -3.27
C ALA A 289 25.94 -10.25 -2.87
N LEU A 290 26.45 -9.44 -3.81
CA LEU A 290 26.72 -8.01 -3.58
C LEU A 290 25.44 -7.24 -3.26
N MET A 291 24.34 -7.52 -3.97
CA MET A 291 23.05 -6.87 -3.71
C MET A 291 22.48 -7.25 -2.33
N VAL A 292 22.69 -8.48 -1.90
CA VAL A 292 22.31 -8.92 -0.54
C VAL A 292 23.05 -8.11 0.52
N VAL A 293 24.37 -7.99 0.41
CA VAL A 293 25.20 -7.19 1.36
C VAL A 293 24.72 -5.74 1.39
N SER A 294 24.48 -5.15 0.21
CA SER A 294 24.00 -3.77 0.09
C SER A 294 22.63 -3.56 0.72
N ALA A 295 21.69 -4.48 0.47
CA ALA A 295 20.36 -4.41 1.07
C ALA A 295 20.38 -4.57 2.60
N LEU A 296 21.19 -5.50 3.12
CA LEU A 296 21.28 -5.75 4.57
C LEU A 296 21.96 -4.61 5.33
N ALA A 297 22.76 -3.77 4.67
CA ALA A 297 23.30 -2.54 5.26
C ALA A 297 22.21 -1.50 5.56
N ILE A 298 21.04 -1.59 4.91
CA ILE A 298 19.90 -0.73 5.16
C ILE A 298 19.09 -1.34 6.32
N THR A 299 19.11 -0.72 7.48
CA THR A 299 18.48 -1.25 8.70
C THR A 299 17.15 -0.61 9.06
N GLN A 300 16.85 0.56 8.50
CA GLN A 300 15.61 1.27 8.75
C GLN A 300 14.64 1.07 7.58
N LYS A 301 13.44 0.60 7.92
CA LYS A 301 12.33 0.41 6.98
C LYS A 301 11.63 1.73 6.74
N SER A 302 11.37 2.07 5.49
CA SER A 302 10.53 3.21 5.17
C SER A 302 9.08 2.96 5.63
N GLY A 303 8.41 3.99 6.16
CA GLY A 303 6.98 3.94 6.48
C GLY A 303 6.07 4.16 5.28
N SER A 304 6.61 4.16 4.08
CA SER A 304 5.93 4.40 2.82
C SER A 304 5.05 3.21 2.41
N TYR A 305 3.95 3.49 1.72
CA TYR A 305 3.10 2.44 1.11
C TYR A 305 3.80 1.66 -0.01
N LEU A 306 4.98 2.11 -0.45
CA LEU A 306 5.82 1.46 -1.46
C LEU A 306 6.74 0.38 -0.88
N THR A 307 6.81 0.26 0.44
CA THR A 307 7.60 -0.76 1.12
C THR A 307 7.05 -2.16 0.87
N GLU A 308 7.91 -3.10 0.48
CA GLU A 308 7.56 -4.48 0.20
C GLU A 308 8.18 -5.43 1.23
N GLU A 309 7.35 -6.17 1.95
CA GLU A 309 7.79 -7.08 3.02
C GLU A 309 8.81 -8.13 2.56
N ALA A 310 8.73 -8.57 1.30
CA ALA A 310 9.66 -9.53 0.74
C ALA A 310 11.12 -9.05 0.75
N ALA A 311 11.34 -7.73 0.62
CA ALA A 311 12.68 -7.13 0.71
C ALA A 311 13.24 -7.07 2.15
N TRP A 312 12.41 -7.37 3.17
CA TRP A 312 12.75 -7.27 4.59
C TRP A 312 12.70 -8.60 5.32
N GLY A 313 12.20 -9.65 4.68
CA GLY A 313 11.99 -10.98 5.25
C GLY A 313 13.10 -11.98 4.95
N ALA A 314 12.77 -13.25 5.13
CA ALA A 314 13.66 -14.41 4.92
C ALA A 314 14.22 -14.50 3.49
N SER A 315 13.50 -13.97 2.50
CA SER A 315 13.85 -14.07 1.07
C SER A 315 15.22 -13.45 0.76
N VAL A 316 15.59 -12.33 1.39
CA VAL A 316 16.88 -11.68 1.18
C VAL A 316 18.03 -12.57 1.63
N TYR A 317 17.88 -13.20 2.79
CA TYR A 317 18.87 -14.13 3.34
C TYR A 317 18.94 -15.43 2.53
N ASP A 318 17.82 -15.90 1.98
CA ASP A 318 17.80 -17.06 1.09
C ASP A 318 18.56 -16.79 -0.21
N PHE A 319 18.35 -15.63 -0.85
CA PHE A 319 19.17 -15.21 -1.99
C PHE A 319 20.67 -15.17 -1.64
N GLY A 320 21.00 -14.63 -0.46
CA GLY A 320 22.36 -14.57 0.04
C GLY A 320 22.97 -15.97 0.21
N ALA A 321 22.22 -16.88 0.82
CA ALA A 321 22.66 -18.25 1.05
C ALA A 321 22.94 -18.98 -0.28
N ILE A 322 22.02 -18.90 -1.24
CA ILE A 322 22.17 -19.53 -2.54
C ILE A 322 23.35 -18.91 -3.31
N ALA A 323 23.42 -17.58 -3.38
CA ALA A 323 24.46 -16.89 -4.10
C ALA A 323 25.86 -17.21 -3.53
N CYS A 324 26.03 -17.11 -2.20
CA CYS A 324 27.28 -17.44 -1.53
C CYS A 324 27.68 -18.93 -1.71
N TYR A 325 26.71 -19.84 -1.64
CA TYR A 325 26.97 -21.26 -1.92
C TYR A 325 27.49 -21.46 -3.35
N ARG A 326 26.90 -20.81 -4.35
CA ARG A 326 27.25 -20.92 -5.77
C ARG A 326 28.66 -20.37 -6.09
N ILE A 327 29.11 -19.36 -5.33
CA ILE A 327 30.47 -18.79 -5.49
C ILE A 327 31.50 -19.35 -4.50
N GLY A 328 31.14 -20.42 -3.74
CA GLY A 328 32.08 -21.12 -2.85
C GLY A 328 32.26 -20.48 -1.46
N LEU A 329 31.51 -19.46 -1.10
CA LEU A 329 31.52 -18.81 0.22
C LEU A 329 30.62 -19.56 1.21
N TYR A 330 30.95 -20.82 1.51
CA TYR A 330 30.09 -21.75 2.25
C TYR A 330 29.82 -21.32 3.69
N ALA A 331 30.81 -20.71 4.38
CA ALA A 331 30.62 -20.19 5.73
C ALA A 331 29.53 -19.10 5.75
N GLN A 332 29.64 -18.11 4.84
CA GLN A 332 28.68 -17.05 4.73
C GLN A 332 27.28 -17.56 4.29
N ALA A 333 27.27 -18.56 3.38
CA ALA A 333 26.01 -19.21 2.98
C ALA A 333 25.32 -19.85 4.19
N SER A 334 26.08 -20.48 5.10
CA SER A 334 25.56 -21.11 6.32
C SER A 334 24.95 -20.07 7.29
N GLU A 335 25.57 -18.91 7.47
CA GLU A 335 25.03 -17.84 8.29
C GLU A 335 23.72 -17.31 7.73
N TYR A 336 23.67 -17.03 6.43
CA TYR A 336 22.47 -16.53 5.78
C TYR A 336 21.29 -17.53 5.82
N ILE A 337 21.54 -18.82 5.53
CA ILE A 337 20.44 -19.79 5.54
C ILE A 337 19.91 -20.05 6.96
N GLN A 338 20.75 -19.99 8.00
CA GLN A 338 20.32 -20.08 9.39
C GLN A 338 19.39 -18.91 9.75
N THR A 339 19.74 -17.69 9.33
CA THR A 339 18.92 -16.52 9.52
C THR A 339 17.58 -16.63 8.77
N ALA A 340 17.60 -17.09 7.51
CA ALA A 340 16.38 -17.32 6.72
C ALA A 340 15.45 -18.32 7.42
N CYS A 341 15.99 -19.44 7.92
CA CYS A 341 15.24 -20.46 8.66
C CYS A 341 14.66 -19.92 9.98
N SER A 342 15.37 -19.03 10.68
CA SER A 342 14.86 -18.41 11.92
C SER A 342 13.69 -17.47 11.66
N LEU A 343 13.70 -16.76 10.52
CA LEU A 343 12.63 -15.86 10.09
C LEU A 343 11.41 -16.59 9.49
N SER A 344 11.61 -17.79 8.94
CA SER A 344 10.56 -18.64 8.36
C SER A 344 10.75 -20.10 8.73
N PRO A 345 10.51 -20.49 9.99
CA PRO A 345 10.84 -21.82 10.49
C PRO A 345 10.00 -22.95 9.89
N SER A 346 8.83 -22.64 9.34
CA SER A 346 7.94 -23.62 8.68
C SER A 346 8.26 -23.85 7.20
N ASP A 347 9.15 -23.07 6.58
CA ASP A 347 9.51 -23.23 5.16
C ASP A 347 10.45 -24.43 4.98
N LYS A 348 9.89 -25.54 4.48
CA LYS A 348 10.62 -26.79 4.21
C LYS A 348 11.75 -26.62 3.20
N ARG A 349 11.62 -25.70 2.24
CA ARG A 349 12.65 -25.45 1.22
C ARG A 349 13.90 -24.85 1.86
N LEU A 350 13.72 -23.88 2.80
CA LEU A 350 14.83 -23.30 3.55
C LEU A 350 15.52 -24.36 4.44
N GLN A 351 14.76 -25.25 5.08
CA GLN A 351 15.32 -26.35 5.88
C GLN A 351 16.14 -27.30 5.03
N ASN A 352 15.68 -27.64 3.82
CA ASN A 352 16.43 -28.44 2.88
C ASN A 352 17.73 -27.77 2.42
N ASN A 353 17.67 -26.46 2.10
CA ASN A 353 18.84 -25.67 1.75
C ASN A 353 19.86 -25.63 2.90
N LEU A 354 19.38 -25.49 4.15
CA LEU A 354 20.22 -25.53 5.35
C LEU A 354 20.98 -26.87 5.46
N ALA A 355 20.30 -28.00 5.26
CA ALA A 355 20.93 -29.31 5.30
C ALA A 355 22.02 -29.46 4.23
N LEU A 356 21.74 -29.05 2.98
CA LEU A 356 22.70 -29.10 1.87
C LEU A 356 23.94 -28.22 2.12
N ILE A 357 23.75 -26.99 2.62
CA ILE A 357 24.84 -26.08 2.89
C ILE A 357 25.70 -26.60 4.06
N ARG A 358 25.07 -27.13 5.12
CA ARG A 358 25.81 -27.72 6.26
C ARG A 358 26.68 -28.87 5.84
N ALA A 359 26.17 -29.83 5.07
CA ALA A 359 26.94 -30.96 4.56
C ALA A 359 28.20 -30.48 3.80
N LYS A 360 28.11 -29.39 3.06
CA LYS A 360 29.25 -28.81 2.33
C LYS A 360 30.25 -28.10 3.24
N VAL A 361 29.80 -27.48 4.32
CA VAL A 361 30.67 -26.83 5.32
C VAL A 361 31.44 -27.88 6.16
N THR A 362 30.76 -28.99 6.53
CA THR A 362 31.35 -30.06 7.37
C THR A 362 32.22 -31.05 6.59
N GLY A 363 32.25 -30.99 5.26
CA GLY A 363 32.99 -31.93 4.42
C GLY A 363 32.36 -33.31 4.29
N GLU A 364 31.15 -33.51 4.81
CA GLU A 364 30.43 -34.82 4.75
C GLU A 364 29.94 -35.21 3.33
N GLY A 365 30.07 -34.30 2.35
CA GLY A 365 29.67 -34.53 0.94
C GLY A 365 30.81 -34.98 0.00
N GLU A 366 32.02 -35.22 0.46
CA GLU A 366 33.19 -35.59 -0.39
C GLU A 366 33.59 -37.07 -0.33
N LEU A 367 32.83 -37.94 0.33
CA LEU A 367 33.22 -39.38 0.52
C LEU A 367 32.52 -40.36 -0.45
N GLU A 368 31.85 -39.89 -1.53
CA GLU A 368 31.44 -40.78 -2.63
C GLU A 368 32.01 -40.28 -3.96
N ARG A 369 33.25 -40.67 -4.26
CA ARG A 369 33.82 -40.72 -5.61
C ARG A 369 34.06 -42.16 -6.02
#